data_79bb42256f057a97f01e6f90d34fe8bb
#
_entry.id   79bb42256f057a97f01e6f90d34fe8bb
#
_cell.length_a   1.000
_cell.length_b   1.000
_cell.length_c   1.000
_cell.angle_alpha   90.00
_cell.angle_beta   90.00
_cell.angle_gamma   90.00
#
_symmetry.space_group_name_H-M   'P 1'
#
loop_
_entity.id
_entity.type
_entity.pdbx_description
1 polymer ?
#
loop_
_entity_poly.entity_id
_entity_poly.type
_entity_poly.pdbx_seq_one_letter_code
_entity_poly.pdbx_strand_id
1 'polypeptide(L)'
;MSQSHLPPEEPRLSSEAPPQEGPAASQNPAPPAEDTAAQKAGKEKKPGAFGADLYGWLQALTFALAFILIFFTFFGRVIGVDGHSMDPTLNDRDMLFLQCIAYEPKQGDVVVLHKDFGDVETPIVKRVIAVGGQTVEIDYDTGTVYVDGQPLEEDYIMEPMVRPESPYLQGTY
;
A
#
# COMPACT_ATOMS: atom_id res chain seq x y z
N MET A 1 12.33 0.97 59.43
CA MET A 1 11.08 0.24 59.70
C MET A 1 10.64 -0.30 58.34
N SER A 2 11.15 -1.48 57.91
CA SER A 2 10.59 -2.81 58.14
C SER A 2 9.16 -2.89 57.60
N GLN A 3 8.81 -3.70 56.71
CA GLN A 3 8.96 -5.16 56.43
C GLN A 3 8.41 -5.41 55.03
N SER A 4 9.05 -6.10 54.10
CA SER A 4 9.02 -7.56 53.92
C SER A 4 7.65 -8.21 53.94
N HIS A 5 7.18 -8.71 52.78
CA HIS A 5 6.53 -9.97 52.76
C HIS A 5 6.60 -10.62 51.35
N LEU A 6 7.26 -11.79 51.34
CA LEU A 6 7.34 -12.75 50.26
C LEU A 6 6.10 -13.69 50.26
N PRO A 7 5.92 -14.53 49.26
CA PRO A 7 4.71 -15.28 48.97
C PRO A 7 4.66 -16.66 49.68
N PRO A 8 3.58 -17.44 49.60
CA PRO A 8 3.64 -18.88 49.64
C PRO A 8 3.10 -19.53 48.36
N GLU A 9 3.92 -20.32 47.68
CA GLU A 9 4.10 -21.78 47.79
C GLU A 9 2.89 -22.63 47.37
N GLU A 10 3.18 -23.48 46.36
CA GLU A 10 2.41 -24.62 45.91
C GLU A 10 2.17 -25.68 47.01
N PRO A 11 1.25 -26.62 46.79
CA PRO A 11 1.66 -28.00 46.93
C PRO A 11 1.29 -28.90 45.76
N ARG A 12 2.29 -29.70 45.38
CA ARG A 12 2.19 -30.97 44.71
C ARG A 12 1.42 -31.98 45.55
N LEU A 13 0.89 -33.01 44.92
CA LEU A 13 0.93 -34.45 45.33
C LEU A 13 0.05 -35.21 44.35
N SER A 14 0.65 -36.04 43.60
CA SER A 14 0.96 -37.48 43.75
C SER A 14 -0.14 -38.35 43.15
N SER A 15 0.26 -39.05 42.07
CA SER A 15 0.56 -40.46 42.14
C SER A 15 -0.65 -41.38 42.26
N GLU A 16 -0.92 -42.16 41.20
CA GLU A 16 -0.86 -43.65 41.33
C GLU A 16 -1.38 -44.34 40.07
N ALA A 17 -0.56 -45.21 39.53
CA ALA A 17 -0.93 -46.31 38.64
C ALA A 17 -0.67 -47.61 39.43
N PRO A 18 -0.93 -48.80 38.89
CA PRO A 18 -1.99 -49.47 38.16
C PRO A 18 -2.65 -50.65 38.96
N PRO A 19 -3.35 -51.65 38.49
CA PRO A 19 -2.74 -52.87 37.93
C PRO A 19 -3.53 -53.56 36.79
N GLN A 20 -2.76 -54.45 36.17
CA GLN A 20 -3.00 -55.47 35.17
C GLN A 20 -4.10 -56.47 35.52
N GLU A 21 -4.73 -57.06 34.50
CA GLU A 21 -4.74 -58.50 34.24
C GLU A 21 -5.55 -58.83 32.99
N GLY A 22 -4.94 -59.55 32.07
CA GLY A 22 -5.61 -60.31 31.02
C GLY A 22 -5.96 -61.71 31.55
N PRO A 23 -6.15 -62.78 30.79
CA PRO A 23 -6.25 -62.96 29.34
C PRO A 23 -7.45 -63.85 28.93
N ALA A 24 -7.72 -64.09 27.68
CA ALA A 24 -8.14 -65.31 27.02
C ALA A 24 -8.65 -65.03 25.60
N ALA A 25 -7.91 -65.38 24.66
CA ALA A 25 -7.93 -66.58 23.82
C ALA A 25 -9.25 -66.82 23.10
N SER A 26 -9.23 -66.74 21.80
CA SER A 26 -9.56 -67.79 20.88
C SER A 26 -9.91 -67.37 19.48
N GLN A 27 -9.07 -67.79 18.59
CA GLN A 27 -9.32 -68.38 17.27
C GLN A 27 -9.64 -67.46 16.07
N ASN A 28 -8.58 -67.42 15.31
CA ASN A 28 -8.54 -67.28 13.86
C ASN A 28 -9.40 -68.36 13.15
N PRO A 29 -9.99 -68.11 11.96
CA PRO A 29 -9.21 -68.46 10.77
C PRO A 29 -9.22 -67.38 9.67
N ALA A 30 -8.07 -67.27 9.04
CA ALA A 30 -7.88 -66.66 7.75
C ALA A 30 -8.17 -67.71 6.63
N PRO A 31 -8.03 -67.32 5.35
CA PRO A 31 -8.70 -66.36 4.48
C PRO A 31 -9.42 -67.03 3.28
N PRO A 32 -9.91 -66.27 2.35
CA PRO A 32 -9.27 -66.43 1.03
C PRO A 32 -8.87 -65.10 0.39
N ALA A 33 -7.75 -65.15 -0.26
CA ALA A 33 -7.25 -64.21 -1.17
C ALA A 33 -8.16 -64.13 -2.42
N GLU A 34 -8.64 -62.93 -2.75
CA GLU A 34 -9.04 -62.63 -4.11
C GLU A 34 -8.76 -61.15 -4.40
N ASP A 35 -7.89 -61.01 -5.35
CA ASP A 35 -7.78 -60.00 -6.34
C ASP A 35 -7.80 -58.51 -5.94
N THR A 36 -6.64 -58.06 -5.56
CA THR A 36 -6.29 -56.65 -5.71
C THR A 36 -6.09 -56.35 -7.20
N ALA A 37 -7.18 -56.21 -7.93
CA ALA A 37 -7.13 -55.57 -9.20
C ALA A 37 -6.90 -54.09 -8.93
N ALA A 38 -5.68 -53.66 -9.15
CA ALA A 38 -5.27 -52.29 -9.24
C ALA A 38 -6.16 -51.57 -10.27
N GLN A 39 -7.21 -50.92 -9.81
CA GLN A 39 -7.88 -49.89 -10.60
C GLN A 39 -6.93 -48.71 -10.68
N LYS A 40 -5.97 -48.79 -11.60
CA LYS A 40 -5.45 -47.64 -12.33
C LYS A 40 -6.67 -47.03 -13.03
N ALA A 41 -7.33 -46.10 -12.37
CA ALA A 41 -8.21 -45.18 -13.07
C ALA A 41 -7.33 -44.42 -14.06
N GLY A 42 -7.26 -44.98 -15.27
CA GLY A 42 -6.77 -44.31 -16.44
C GLY A 42 -7.59 -43.06 -16.58
N LYS A 43 -6.95 -41.94 -16.38
CA LYS A 43 -7.49 -40.63 -16.71
C LYS A 43 -7.65 -40.64 -18.22
N GLU A 44 -8.80 -41.09 -18.72
CA GLU A 44 -9.20 -40.93 -20.10
C GLU A 44 -9.12 -39.43 -20.40
N LYS A 45 -8.08 -39.05 -21.09
CA LYS A 45 -8.00 -37.73 -21.73
C LYS A 45 -9.09 -37.73 -22.80
N LYS A 46 -10.24 -37.19 -22.46
CA LYS A 46 -11.27 -36.85 -23.41
C LYS A 46 -10.65 -36.01 -24.52
N PRO A 47 -10.77 -36.36 -25.79
CA PRO A 47 -10.32 -35.54 -26.92
C PRO A 47 -11.20 -34.27 -26.95
N GLY A 48 -10.72 -33.19 -26.37
CA GLY A 48 -11.41 -31.93 -26.14
C GLY A 48 -10.94 -31.20 -24.91
N ALA A 49 -10.29 -31.88 -24.00
CA ALA A 49 -9.75 -31.26 -22.75
C ALA A 49 -8.73 -30.17 -23.05
N PHE A 50 -7.92 -30.30 -24.09
CA PHE A 50 -6.93 -29.32 -24.49
C PHE A 50 -7.56 -27.98 -24.90
N GLY A 51 -8.69 -28.01 -25.59
CA GLY A 51 -9.43 -26.77 -25.94
C GLY A 51 -10.10 -26.11 -24.75
N ALA A 52 -10.63 -26.89 -23.83
CA ALA A 52 -11.23 -26.36 -22.59
C ALA A 52 -10.18 -25.79 -21.64
N ASP A 53 -9.03 -26.46 -21.52
CA ASP A 53 -7.91 -25.97 -20.72
C ASP A 53 -7.32 -24.69 -21.33
N LEU A 54 -7.16 -24.63 -22.65
CA LEU A 54 -6.68 -23.44 -23.35
C LEU A 54 -7.66 -22.26 -23.20
N TYR A 55 -8.96 -22.52 -23.32
CA TYR A 55 -9.98 -21.48 -23.12
C TYR A 55 -9.97 -20.93 -21.69
N GLY A 56 -9.88 -21.80 -20.70
CA GLY A 56 -9.77 -21.41 -19.30
C GLY A 56 -8.51 -20.54 -19.03
N TRP A 57 -7.40 -20.91 -19.65
CA TRP A 57 -6.16 -20.14 -19.53
C TRP A 57 -6.27 -18.77 -20.22
N LEU A 58 -6.84 -18.71 -21.42
CA LEU A 58 -7.08 -17.45 -22.13
C LEU A 58 -8.05 -16.55 -21.36
N GLN A 59 -9.08 -17.11 -20.77
CA GLN A 59 -10.02 -16.37 -19.94
C GLN A 59 -9.32 -15.77 -18.71
N ALA A 60 -8.51 -16.56 -18.00
CA ALA A 60 -7.73 -16.09 -16.87
C ALA A 60 -6.77 -14.96 -17.27
N LEU A 61 -6.08 -15.11 -18.40
CA LEU A 61 -5.19 -14.06 -18.94
C LEU A 61 -5.98 -12.78 -19.26
N THR A 62 -7.15 -12.89 -19.87
CA THR A 62 -7.98 -11.73 -20.20
C THR A 62 -8.42 -10.99 -18.95
N PHE A 63 -8.86 -11.70 -17.91
CA PHE A 63 -9.22 -11.08 -16.64
C PHE A 63 -8.02 -10.44 -15.96
N ALA A 64 -6.86 -11.08 -15.98
CA ALA A 64 -5.64 -10.52 -15.41
C ALA A 64 -5.24 -9.21 -16.11
N LEU A 65 -5.26 -9.19 -17.44
CA LEU A 65 -4.96 -7.98 -18.23
C LEU A 65 -6.01 -6.88 -17.98
N ALA A 66 -7.30 -7.23 -17.96
CA ALA A 66 -8.35 -6.27 -17.66
C ALA A 66 -8.20 -5.68 -16.26
N PHE A 67 -7.87 -6.51 -15.27
CA PHE A 67 -7.62 -6.06 -13.90
C PHE A 67 -6.43 -5.11 -13.84
N ILE A 68 -5.31 -5.45 -14.49
CA ILE A 68 -4.12 -4.59 -14.55
C ILE A 68 -4.46 -3.24 -15.18
N LEU A 69 -5.16 -3.23 -16.31
CA LEU A 69 -5.56 -2.00 -16.99
C LEU A 69 -6.45 -1.13 -16.10
N ILE A 70 -7.46 -1.72 -15.47
CA ILE A 70 -8.36 -1.02 -14.55
C ILE A 70 -7.56 -0.48 -13.35
N PHE A 71 -6.70 -1.31 -12.76
CA PHE A 71 -5.88 -0.92 -11.62
C PHE A 71 -5.02 0.30 -11.94
N PHE A 72 -4.22 0.26 -13.01
CA PHE A 72 -3.36 1.40 -13.38
C PHE A 72 -4.13 2.61 -13.91
N THR A 73 -5.34 2.43 -14.40
CA THR A 73 -6.17 3.56 -14.84
C THR A 73 -6.76 4.32 -13.65
N PHE A 74 -7.16 3.62 -12.60
CA PHE A 74 -7.88 4.23 -11.48
C PHE A 74 -7.02 4.47 -10.25
N PHE A 75 -6.09 3.56 -9.91
CA PHE A 75 -5.37 3.63 -8.64
C PHE A 75 -4.06 4.40 -8.69
N GLY A 76 -3.41 4.48 -9.83
CA GLY A 76 -2.15 5.18 -9.87
C GLY A 76 -1.61 5.44 -11.27
N ARG A 77 -0.89 6.54 -11.40
CA ARG A 77 -0.16 6.91 -12.61
C ARG A 77 1.30 7.14 -12.26
N VAL A 78 2.17 6.72 -13.16
CA VAL A 78 3.59 7.06 -13.08
C VAL A 78 3.82 8.27 -13.98
N ILE A 79 4.43 9.32 -13.41
CA ILE A 79 4.84 10.51 -14.15
C ILE A 79 6.31 10.80 -13.91
N GLY A 80 6.96 11.42 -14.89
CA GLY A 80 8.31 11.98 -14.74
C GLY A 80 8.24 13.43 -14.27
N VAL A 81 9.19 13.81 -13.42
CA VAL A 81 9.43 15.21 -13.04
C VAL A 81 10.26 15.86 -14.13
N ASP A 82 9.85 17.04 -14.57
CA ASP A 82 10.60 17.87 -15.52
C ASP A 82 10.83 19.24 -14.88
N GLY A 83 12.10 19.59 -14.70
CA GLY A 83 12.54 20.86 -14.13
C GLY A 83 12.94 20.78 -12.65
N HIS A 84 13.35 21.94 -12.13
CA HIS A 84 14.02 22.10 -10.83
C HIS A 84 13.18 22.83 -9.78
N SER A 85 11.91 23.10 -10.06
CA SER A 85 11.06 23.93 -9.19
C SER A 85 10.70 23.24 -7.85
N MET A 86 11.04 21.98 -7.67
CA MET A 86 10.80 21.19 -6.46
C MET A 86 12.10 20.73 -5.79
N ASP A 87 13.27 21.22 -6.25
CA ASP A 87 14.53 20.96 -5.57
C ASP A 87 14.51 21.51 -4.14
N PRO A 88 15.15 20.86 -3.17
CA PRO A 88 15.84 19.58 -3.25
C PRO A 88 14.92 18.35 -3.03
N THR A 89 13.60 18.56 -2.88
CA THR A 89 12.65 17.48 -2.55
C THR A 89 12.52 16.49 -3.72
N LEU A 90 12.43 17.00 -4.94
CA LEU A 90 12.33 16.23 -6.18
C LEU A 90 13.31 16.80 -7.20
N ASN A 91 14.07 15.92 -7.80
CA ASN A 91 15.02 16.30 -8.83
C ASN A 91 14.45 16.09 -10.24
N ASP A 92 15.06 16.77 -11.20
CA ASP A 92 14.75 16.55 -12.62
C ASP A 92 14.92 15.07 -13.00
N ARG A 93 13.96 14.53 -13.77
CA ARG A 93 13.84 13.13 -14.19
C ARG A 93 13.49 12.11 -13.11
N ASP A 94 13.16 12.53 -11.90
CA ASP A 94 12.59 11.63 -10.93
C ASP A 94 11.26 11.05 -11.43
N MET A 95 10.98 9.81 -11.04
CA MET A 95 9.72 9.15 -11.38
C MET A 95 8.82 9.09 -10.16
N LEU A 96 7.62 9.66 -10.28
CA LEU A 96 6.63 9.72 -9.21
C LEU A 96 5.49 8.76 -9.48
N PHE A 97 5.04 8.12 -8.42
CA PHE A 97 3.79 7.37 -8.42
C PHE A 97 2.68 8.21 -7.80
N LEU A 98 1.68 8.56 -8.62
CA LEU A 98 0.54 9.37 -8.20
C LEU A 98 -0.60 8.50 -7.72
N GLN A 99 -1.14 8.81 -6.55
CA GLN A 99 -2.42 8.30 -6.11
C GLN A 99 -3.54 9.20 -6.66
N CYS A 100 -4.45 8.62 -7.46
CA CYS A 100 -5.48 9.39 -8.15
C CYS A 100 -6.86 9.32 -7.49
N ILE A 101 -7.07 8.45 -6.50
CA ILE A 101 -8.39 8.17 -5.92
C ILE A 101 -8.40 8.43 -4.43
N ALA A 102 -9.52 9.00 -3.96
CA ALA A 102 -9.86 9.16 -2.55
C ALA A 102 -8.80 9.89 -1.73
N TYR A 103 -8.21 10.94 -2.31
CA TYR A 103 -7.17 11.73 -1.67
C TYR A 103 -7.62 13.19 -1.54
N GLU A 104 -7.55 13.71 -0.33
CA GLU A 104 -7.74 15.12 -0.03
C GLU A 104 -6.39 15.74 0.30
N PRO A 105 -5.93 16.74 -0.49
CA PRO A 105 -4.65 17.39 -0.24
C PRO A 105 -4.59 18.07 1.12
N LYS A 106 -3.47 17.91 1.80
CA LYS A 106 -3.15 18.55 3.08
C LYS A 106 -1.98 19.48 2.91
N GLN A 107 -1.82 20.40 3.85
CA GLN A 107 -0.65 21.26 3.91
C GLN A 107 0.63 20.41 3.98
N GLY A 108 1.62 20.77 3.16
CA GLY A 108 2.88 20.04 3.02
C GLY A 108 2.92 18.99 1.92
N ASP A 109 1.76 18.53 1.44
CA ASP A 109 1.70 17.48 0.40
C ASP A 109 2.21 17.98 -0.95
N VAL A 110 2.82 17.06 -1.70
CA VAL A 110 3.22 17.29 -3.08
C VAL A 110 2.11 16.81 -4.00
N VAL A 111 1.58 17.70 -4.81
CA VAL A 111 0.46 17.43 -5.71
C VAL A 111 0.82 17.72 -7.16
N VAL A 112 0.14 17.03 -8.06
CA VAL A 112 0.24 17.28 -9.50
C VAL A 112 -1.02 18.01 -9.94
N LEU A 113 -0.83 19.22 -10.44
CA LEU A 113 -1.90 20.07 -10.95
C LEU A 113 -1.99 19.93 -12.46
N HIS A 114 -3.16 19.57 -12.94
CA HIS A 114 -3.47 19.55 -14.37
C HIS A 114 -4.46 20.67 -14.64
N LYS A 115 -3.92 21.84 -14.94
CA LYS A 115 -4.71 23.03 -15.27
C LYS A 115 -4.09 23.74 -16.47
N ASP A 116 -4.95 24.26 -17.29
CA ASP A 116 -4.56 25.17 -18.36
C ASP A 116 -4.17 26.52 -17.73
N PHE A 117 -2.87 26.81 -17.70
CA PHE A 117 -2.30 28.06 -17.24
C PHE A 117 -1.92 28.97 -18.42
N GLY A 118 -2.69 28.92 -19.49
CA GLY A 118 -2.44 29.68 -20.70
C GLY A 118 -1.43 28.96 -21.60
N ASP A 119 -0.16 29.31 -21.53
CA ASP A 119 0.88 28.72 -22.38
C ASP A 119 1.42 27.38 -21.87
N VAL A 120 0.98 26.91 -20.69
CA VAL A 120 1.46 25.67 -20.06
C VAL A 120 0.36 24.62 -20.09
N GLU A 121 0.41 23.72 -21.04
CA GLU A 121 -0.49 22.55 -21.17
C GLU A 121 -0.02 21.32 -20.39
N THR A 122 1.19 21.38 -19.81
CA THR A 122 1.78 20.24 -19.09
C THR A 122 1.38 20.22 -17.63
N PRO A 123 1.20 19.02 -17.03
CA PRO A 123 0.99 18.91 -15.58
C PRO A 123 2.19 19.49 -14.82
N ILE A 124 1.90 20.28 -13.79
CA ILE A 124 2.93 20.85 -12.91
C ILE A 124 2.90 20.19 -11.55
N VAL A 125 4.07 19.98 -10.96
CA VAL A 125 4.25 19.43 -9.62
C VAL A 125 4.48 20.58 -8.65
N LYS A 126 3.71 20.69 -7.59
CA LYS A 126 3.83 21.75 -6.57
C LYS A 126 3.51 21.22 -5.18
N ARG A 127 4.00 21.94 -4.16
CA ARG A 127 3.67 21.66 -2.75
C ARG A 127 2.49 22.50 -2.31
N VAL A 128 1.59 21.89 -1.55
CA VAL A 128 0.44 22.56 -0.93
C VAL A 128 0.93 23.32 0.29
N ILE A 129 0.89 24.64 0.26
CA ILE A 129 1.25 25.49 1.41
C ILE A 129 0.06 25.81 2.28
N ALA A 130 -1.14 25.84 1.73
CA ALA A 130 -2.38 26.02 2.46
C ALA A 130 -3.55 25.30 1.76
N VAL A 131 -4.59 24.99 2.53
CA VAL A 131 -5.82 24.37 2.04
C VAL A 131 -6.99 25.36 2.09
N GLY A 132 -8.12 24.97 1.49
CA GLY A 132 -9.30 25.83 1.46
C GLY A 132 -9.74 26.29 2.86
N GLY A 133 -10.03 27.59 3.00
CA GLY A 133 -10.43 28.23 4.26
C GLY A 133 -9.27 28.83 5.08
N GLN A 134 -8.03 28.58 4.72
CA GLN A 134 -6.88 29.18 5.36
C GLN A 134 -6.47 30.50 4.68
N THR A 135 -5.86 31.39 5.44
CA THR A 135 -5.30 32.65 4.94
C THR A 135 -3.80 32.53 4.79
N VAL A 136 -3.30 32.91 3.63
CA VAL A 136 -1.84 32.94 3.35
C VAL A 136 -1.39 34.38 3.27
N GLU A 137 -0.36 34.74 4.03
CA GLU A 137 0.32 36.02 4.01
C GLU A 137 1.80 35.83 3.74
N ILE A 138 2.34 36.63 2.82
CA ILE A 138 3.75 36.56 2.45
C ILE A 138 4.44 37.86 2.82
N ASP A 139 5.36 37.78 3.74
CA ASP A 139 6.28 38.86 4.06
C ASP A 139 7.50 38.81 3.16
N TYR A 140 7.51 39.63 2.15
CA TYR A 140 8.63 39.69 1.19
C TYR A 140 9.88 40.36 1.72
N ASP A 141 9.80 41.06 2.85
CA ASP A 141 10.95 41.71 3.45
C ASP A 141 11.79 40.70 4.25
N THR A 142 11.13 39.77 4.88
CA THR A 142 11.78 38.66 5.61
C THR A 142 11.84 37.37 4.80
N GLY A 143 11.07 37.26 3.71
CA GLY A 143 10.93 36.05 2.90
C GLY A 143 10.13 34.95 3.59
N THR A 144 9.29 35.31 4.59
CA THR A 144 8.54 34.35 5.41
C THR A 144 7.11 34.22 4.93
N VAL A 145 6.60 33.01 4.83
CA VAL A 145 5.20 32.71 4.53
C VAL A 145 4.47 32.40 5.84
N TYR A 146 3.30 33.02 6.04
CA TYR A 146 2.44 32.76 7.17
C TYR A 146 1.14 32.09 6.68
N VAL A 147 0.69 31.11 7.44
CA VAL A 147 -0.60 30.45 7.20
C VAL A 147 -1.42 30.59 8.48
N ASP A 148 -2.59 31.25 8.38
CA ASP A 148 -3.45 31.61 9.51
C ASP A 148 -2.68 32.35 10.62
N GLY A 149 -1.74 33.22 10.22
CA GLY A 149 -0.91 34.01 11.13
C GLY A 149 0.22 33.25 11.83
N GLN A 150 0.43 31.98 11.49
CA GLN A 150 1.57 31.20 11.97
C GLN A 150 2.65 31.12 10.90
N PRO A 151 3.94 31.33 11.24
CA PRO A 151 5.01 31.19 10.27
C PRO A 151 5.10 29.74 9.80
N LEU A 152 5.18 29.55 8.50
CA LEU A 152 5.37 28.25 7.89
C LEU A 152 6.84 27.86 7.97
N GLU A 153 7.10 26.66 8.46
CA GLU A 153 8.43 26.08 8.47
C GLU A 153 8.73 25.49 7.09
N GLU A 154 9.66 26.09 6.36
CA GLU A 154 9.95 25.79 4.96
C GLU A 154 11.38 25.26 4.76
N ASP A 155 11.72 24.18 5.48
CA ASP A 155 13.02 23.50 5.38
C ASP A 155 13.26 22.82 4.02
N TYR A 156 12.22 22.78 3.20
CA TYR A 156 12.22 22.18 1.86
C TYR A 156 12.49 23.17 0.72
N ILE A 157 12.64 24.46 0.99
CA ILE A 157 12.98 25.47 -0.04
C ILE A 157 14.48 25.75 -0.07
N MET A 158 15.00 26.05 -1.24
CA MET A 158 16.41 26.42 -1.39
C MET A 158 16.63 27.93 -1.20
N GLU A 159 15.64 28.71 -1.53
CA GLU A 159 15.70 30.18 -1.50
C GLU A 159 14.45 30.75 -0.83
N PRO A 160 14.57 31.80 -0.02
CA PRO A 160 13.41 32.46 0.58
C PRO A 160 12.53 33.11 -0.46
N MET A 161 11.25 33.33 -0.12
CA MET A 161 10.30 33.99 -1.00
C MET A 161 10.72 35.45 -1.24
N VAL A 162 10.89 35.81 -2.50
CA VAL A 162 11.21 37.18 -2.92
C VAL A 162 10.02 37.81 -3.64
N ARG A 163 9.94 39.15 -3.54
CA ARG A 163 8.87 39.88 -4.22
C ARG A 163 8.97 39.68 -5.75
N PRO A 164 7.88 39.25 -6.40
CA PRO A 164 7.92 39.11 -7.85
C PRO A 164 8.07 40.46 -8.52
N GLU A 165 8.96 40.55 -9.48
CA GLU A 165 9.18 41.80 -10.26
C GLU A 165 8.05 42.03 -11.28
N SER A 166 7.10 41.10 -11.42
CA SER A 166 6.02 41.20 -12.40
C SER A 166 4.92 42.18 -11.95
N PRO A 167 4.59 43.19 -12.77
CA PRO A 167 3.52 44.14 -12.46
C PRO A 167 2.11 43.49 -12.38
N TYR A 168 1.95 42.28 -12.89
CA TYR A 168 0.67 41.55 -12.90
C TYR A 168 0.34 40.86 -11.57
N LEU A 169 1.29 40.76 -10.64
CA LEU A 169 1.10 40.12 -9.34
C LEU A 169 0.97 41.12 -8.18
N GLN A 170 0.83 42.42 -8.47
CA GLN A 170 0.65 43.47 -7.45
C GLN A 170 -0.84 43.65 -7.04
N GLY A 171 -1.73 42.74 -7.44
CA GLY A 171 -3.12 42.75 -7.03
C GLY A 171 -3.30 42.14 -5.65
N THR A 172 -3.93 42.87 -4.74
CA THR A 172 -4.47 42.33 -3.48
C THR A 172 -5.55 41.31 -3.83
N TYR A 173 -5.40 40.07 -3.49
CA TYR A 173 -6.43 39.04 -3.63
C TYR A 173 -7.15 38.81 -2.31
#